data_c848fe76cd7b99665ba492e13f4249bd
#
_entry.id   c848fe76cd7b99665ba492e13f4249bd
#
_cell.length_a   1.000
_cell.length_b   1.000
_cell.length_c   1.000
_cell.angle_alpha   90.00
_cell.angle_beta   90.00
_cell.angle_gamma   90.00
#
_symmetry.space_group_name_H-M   'P 1'
#
loop_
_entity.id
_entity.type
_entity.pdbx_description
1 polymer ?
#
loop_
_entity_poly.entity_id
_entity_poly.type
_entity_poly.pdbx_seq_one_letter_code
_entity_poly.pdbx_strand_id
1 'polypeptide(L)'
;EQRAQFCGSSIAKSTDYVREFSIPTLCTNPLAVVTDYDGNVWFAETNTGNLGKFDPTTETFTEYDNPTWPNGARSMMWGIDYSPDGSVWFTDESYDSVWTFSTLDEKYTRINYPTENDSLPQKLLVDGSKIIINDFTGNKLTLLDPNQSGEEINYLSIPSPIDNSVTAGFAVD
;
A
#
# COMPACT_ATOMS: atom_id res chain seq x y z
N GLU A 1 -12.66 1.33 23.78
CA GLU A 1 -12.75 2.73 24.30
C GLU A 1 -11.46 3.54 24.08
N GLN A 2 -10.26 2.99 24.28
CA GLN A 2 -9.00 3.74 24.07
C GLN A 2 -8.73 4.13 22.61
N ARG A 3 -9.26 3.41 21.62
CA ARG A 3 -9.07 3.71 20.19
C ARG A 3 -9.72 5.02 19.76
N ALA A 4 -10.90 5.33 20.26
CA ALA A 4 -11.64 6.55 19.89
C ALA A 4 -10.86 7.83 20.24
N GLN A 5 -9.98 7.77 21.25
CA GLN A 5 -9.16 8.91 21.64
C GLN A 5 -8.06 9.27 20.62
N PHE A 6 -7.65 8.31 19.79
CA PHE A 6 -6.59 8.50 18.80
C PHE A 6 -7.08 8.70 17.37
N CYS A 7 -8.38 8.58 17.13
CA CYS A 7 -8.97 8.63 15.80
C CYS A 7 -9.33 10.03 15.30
N GLY A 8 -8.89 11.06 15.97
CA GLY A 8 -9.22 12.42 15.60
C GLY A 8 -10.71 12.76 15.76
N SER A 9 -11.08 13.96 15.36
CA SER A 9 -12.46 14.47 15.53
C SER A 9 -13.42 14.11 14.40
N SER A 10 -12.97 13.46 13.35
CA SER A 10 -13.70 13.24 12.08
C SER A 10 -14.29 14.50 11.43
N ILE A 11 -13.96 15.65 11.95
CA ILE A 11 -14.45 16.93 11.41
C ILE A 11 -13.35 17.53 10.54
N ALA A 12 -13.60 17.56 9.24
CA ALA A 12 -12.70 18.22 8.28
C ALA A 12 -12.63 19.73 8.58
N LYS A 13 -11.41 20.24 8.60
CA LYS A 13 -11.14 21.67 8.80
C LYS A 13 -10.47 22.20 7.55
N SER A 14 -11.04 23.22 6.96
CA SER A 14 -10.46 23.87 5.78
C SER A 14 -10.01 25.27 6.13
N THR A 15 -8.96 25.70 5.45
CA THR A 15 -8.44 27.08 5.48
C THR A 15 -8.35 27.59 4.05
N ASP A 16 -7.86 28.83 3.86
CA ASP A 16 -7.62 29.38 2.52
C ASP A 16 -6.54 28.62 1.72
N TYR A 17 -5.73 27.80 2.39
CA TYR A 17 -4.58 27.09 1.79
C TYR A 17 -4.70 25.56 1.81
N VAL A 18 -5.56 25.02 2.68
CA VAL A 18 -5.70 23.57 2.89
C VAL A 18 -7.17 23.22 2.93
N ARG A 19 -7.55 22.22 2.17
CA ARG A 19 -8.88 21.64 2.20
C ARG A 19 -8.79 20.20 2.72
N GLU A 20 -9.50 19.94 3.79
CA GLU A 20 -9.59 18.61 4.40
C GLU A 20 -10.89 17.92 4.00
N PHE A 21 -10.83 16.61 3.80
CA PHE A 21 -11.97 15.75 3.55
C PHE A 21 -11.97 14.62 4.56
N SER A 22 -13.14 14.34 5.13
CA SER A 22 -13.28 13.26 6.10
C SER A 22 -13.56 11.93 5.40
N ILE A 23 -12.73 10.93 5.67
CA ILE A 23 -12.97 9.56 5.22
C ILE A 23 -14.21 9.03 5.95
N PRO A 24 -15.15 8.34 5.27
CA PRO A 24 -16.41 7.89 5.86
C PRO A 24 -16.22 6.94 7.04
N THR A 25 -15.36 5.94 6.90
CA THR A 25 -15.04 5.02 7.98
C THR A 25 -14.04 5.64 8.95
N LEU A 26 -14.40 5.65 10.23
CA LEU A 26 -13.56 6.24 11.27
C LEU A 26 -12.39 5.33 11.63
N CYS A 27 -11.27 5.95 12.00
CA CYS A 27 -10.10 5.25 12.51
C CYS A 27 -9.40 4.33 11.52
N THR A 28 -9.52 4.56 10.23
CA THR A 28 -8.87 3.77 9.17
C THR A 28 -7.36 3.93 9.15
N ASN A 29 -6.84 5.06 9.65
CA ASN A 29 -5.41 5.40 9.68
C ASN A 29 -4.78 5.33 8.27
N PRO A 30 -5.17 6.20 7.33
CA PRO A 30 -4.60 6.22 5.99
C PRO A 30 -3.12 6.62 6.07
N LEU A 31 -2.25 5.80 5.47
CA LEU A 31 -0.80 5.99 5.59
C LEU A 31 -0.13 6.26 4.25
N ALA A 32 -0.45 5.47 3.23
CA ALA A 32 0.12 5.61 1.90
C ALA A 32 -0.95 6.12 0.91
N VAL A 33 -0.52 6.91 -0.07
CA VAL A 33 -1.39 7.56 -1.05
C VAL A 33 -0.74 7.57 -2.43
N VAL A 34 -1.56 7.38 -3.47
CA VAL A 34 -1.16 7.49 -4.88
C VAL A 34 -2.32 8.05 -5.70
N THR A 35 -2.03 8.63 -6.86
CA THR A 35 -3.06 9.06 -7.83
C THR A 35 -3.12 8.09 -9.00
N ASP A 36 -4.33 7.80 -9.49
CA ASP A 36 -4.51 7.12 -10.75
C ASP A 36 -4.41 8.10 -11.95
N TYR A 37 -4.50 7.55 -13.16
CA TYR A 37 -4.39 8.36 -14.38
C TYR A 37 -5.60 9.28 -14.66
N ASP A 38 -6.71 9.04 -13.98
CA ASP A 38 -7.91 9.88 -14.04
C ASP A 38 -7.89 10.99 -12.98
N GLY A 39 -6.87 11.00 -12.12
CA GLY A 39 -6.68 11.98 -11.06
C GLY A 39 -7.39 11.64 -9.76
N ASN A 40 -7.96 10.44 -9.62
CA ASN A 40 -8.48 10.00 -8.33
C ASN A 40 -7.32 9.69 -7.37
N VAL A 41 -7.57 9.85 -6.09
CA VAL A 41 -6.60 9.60 -5.03
C VAL A 41 -6.93 8.28 -4.34
N TRP A 42 -6.02 7.31 -4.45
CA TRP A 42 -6.10 6.04 -3.76
C TRP A 42 -5.28 6.07 -2.49
N PHE A 43 -5.79 5.48 -1.43
CA PHE A 43 -5.09 5.43 -0.14
C PHE A 43 -5.31 4.09 0.56
N ALA A 44 -4.28 3.68 1.32
CA ALA A 44 -4.31 2.44 2.06
C ALA A 44 -4.81 2.68 3.49
N GLU A 45 -5.83 1.95 3.91
CA GLU A 45 -6.44 2.03 5.23
C GLU A 45 -5.81 1.00 6.17
N THR A 46 -4.73 1.39 6.79
CA THR A 46 -3.85 0.53 7.60
C THR A 46 -4.56 -0.27 8.70
N ASN A 47 -5.61 0.29 9.31
CA ASN A 47 -6.31 -0.38 10.40
C ASN A 47 -7.38 -1.38 9.94
N THR A 48 -7.79 -1.32 8.68
CA THR A 48 -8.86 -2.16 8.13
C THR A 48 -8.37 -3.13 7.06
N GLY A 49 -7.22 -2.82 6.43
CA GLY A 49 -6.71 -3.53 5.27
C GLY A 49 -7.44 -3.20 3.97
N ASN A 50 -8.30 -2.20 4.01
CA ASN A 50 -9.08 -1.73 2.88
C ASN A 50 -8.29 -0.74 2.03
N LEU A 51 -8.79 -0.48 0.84
CA LEU A 51 -8.41 0.66 0.02
C LEU A 51 -9.56 1.67 -0.02
N GLY A 52 -9.22 2.93 0.09
CA GLY A 52 -10.12 4.03 -0.19
C GLY A 52 -9.75 4.73 -1.49
N LYS A 53 -10.75 5.22 -2.21
CA LYS A 53 -10.62 6.09 -3.37
C LYS A 53 -11.36 7.40 -3.13
N PHE A 54 -10.72 8.51 -3.38
CA PHE A 54 -11.31 9.83 -3.37
C PHE A 54 -11.31 10.41 -4.78
N ASP A 55 -12.47 10.80 -5.27
CA ASP A 55 -12.63 11.55 -6.51
C ASP A 55 -12.63 13.06 -6.19
N PRO A 56 -11.60 13.82 -6.56
CA PRO A 56 -11.53 15.24 -6.26
C PRO A 56 -12.51 16.09 -7.07
N THR A 57 -13.08 15.57 -8.16
CA THR A 57 -14.03 16.29 -9.00
C THR A 57 -15.42 16.30 -8.36
N THR A 58 -15.85 15.16 -7.85
CA THR A 58 -17.15 14.99 -7.19
C THR A 58 -17.08 15.12 -5.68
N GLU A 59 -15.85 15.12 -5.13
CA GLU A 59 -15.55 15.13 -3.69
C GLU A 59 -16.16 13.95 -2.93
N THR A 60 -16.19 12.80 -3.59
CA THR A 60 -16.78 11.59 -3.04
C THR A 60 -15.73 10.54 -2.72
N PHE A 61 -15.99 9.77 -1.67
CA PHE A 61 -15.19 8.60 -1.28
C PHE A 61 -15.88 7.31 -1.71
N THR A 62 -15.07 6.34 -2.10
CA THR A 62 -15.46 4.94 -2.23
C THR A 62 -14.47 4.12 -1.43
N GLU A 63 -14.96 3.27 -0.53
CA GLU A 63 -14.13 2.36 0.27
C GLU A 63 -14.36 0.94 -0.23
N TYR A 64 -13.28 0.18 -0.44
CA TYR A 64 -13.30 -1.18 -0.95
C TYR A 64 -12.89 -2.14 0.16
N ASP A 65 -13.86 -2.89 0.68
CA ASP A 65 -13.62 -3.88 1.72
C ASP A 65 -12.71 -5.00 1.21
N ASN A 66 -11.74 -5.38 2.03
CA ASN A 66 -10.87 -6.52 1.76
C ASN A 66 -11.32 -7.76 2.55
N PRO A 67 -12.15 -8.64 1.97
CA PRO A 67 -12.68 -9.79 2.67
C PRO A 67 -11.62 -10.85 2.98
N THR A 68 -10.46 -10.74 2.35
CA THR A 68 -9.33 -11.66 2.55
C THR A 68 -8.31 -11.15 3.56
N TRP A 69 -8.51 -9.92 4.09
CA TRP A 69 -7.68 -9.40 5.16
C TRP A 69 -7.82 -10.24 6.42
N PRO A 70 -6.71 -10.65 7.07
CA PRO A 70 -6.78 -11.46 8.26
C PRO A 70 -7.59 -10.77 9.36
N ASN A 71 -8.57 -11.47 9.92
CA ASN A 71 -9.50 -10.90 10.90
C ASN A 71 -8.76 -10.34 12.13
N GLY A 72 -9.00 -9.07 12.41
CA GLY A 72 -8.34 -8.34 13.49
C GLY A 72 -6.88 -8.01 13.23
N ALA A 73 -6.39 -8.30 12.02
CA ALA A 73 -5.04 -7.94 11.60
C ALA A 73 -4.84 -6.44 11.59
N ARG A 74 -3.65 -6.03 11.93
CA ARG A 74 -3.17 -4.66 11.83
C ARG A 74 -1.78 -4.69 11.23
N SER A 75 -1.58 -3.90 10.25
CA SER A 75 -0.31 -3.76 9.58
C SER A 75 -0.03 -2.31 9.26
N MET A 76 1.21 -2.01 8.97
CA MET A 76 1.59 -0.72 8.41
C MET A 76 1.69 -0.88 6.89
N MET A 77 0.80 -0.21 6.17
CA MET A 77 0.75 -0.22 4.71
C MET A 77 1.49 1.02 4.19
N TRP A 78 2.83 0.93 4.16
CA TRP A 78 3.71 2.05 3.84
C TRP A 78 3.80 2.39 2.36
N GLY A 79 3.68 1.38 1.51
CA GLY A 79 3.82 1.51 0.08
C GLY A 79 2.50 1.34 -0.63
N ILE A 80 2.22 2.22 -1.59
CA ILE A 80 1.12 2.10 -2.53
C ILE A 80 1.55 2.69 -3.86
N ASP A 81 1.17 2.05 -4.96
CA ASP A 81 1.36 2.59 -6.29
C ASP A 81 0.26 2.09 -7.24
N TYR A 82 0.09 2.78 -8.37
CA TYR A 82 -0.94 2.50 -9.36
C TYR A 82 -0.31 2.06 -10.68
N SER A 83 -0.70 0.90 -11.18
CA SER A 83 -0.14 0.36 -12.41
C SER A 83 -0.98 0.69 -13.65
N PRO A 84 -0.36 0.71 -14.85
CA PRO A 84 -1.06 1.03 -16.09
C PRO A 84 -2.21 0.09 -16.46
N ASP A 85 -2.24 -1.12 -15.91
CA ASP A 85 -3.31 -2.10 -16.12
C ASP A 85 -4.55 -1.86 -15.24
N GLY A 86 -4.54 -0.80 -14.42
CA GLY A 86 -5.63 -0.48 -13.52
C GLY A 86 -5.56 -1.20 -12.19
N SER A 87 -4.41 -1.69 -11.79
CA SER A 87 -4.22 -2.32 -10.48
C SER A 87 -3.61 -1.36 -9.47
N VAL A 88 -4.09 -1.40 -8.24
CA VAL A 88 -3.49 -0.73 -7.08
C VAL A 88 -2.63 -1.74 -6.34
N TRP A 89 -1.36 -1.43 -6.18
CA TRP A 89 -0.40 -2.26 -5.46
C TRP A 89 -0.07 -1.65 -4.11
N PHE A 90 0.02 -2.47 -3.06
CA PHE A 90 0.40 -1.98 -1.74
C PHE A 90 1.13 -3.05 -0.92
N THR A 91 1.93 -2.57 0.04
CA THR A 91 2.69 -3.44 0.94
C THR A 91 1.97 -3.65 2.26
N ASP A 92 2.24 -4.79 2.88
CA ASP A 92 1.77 -5.19 4.19
C ASP A 92 2.98 -5.65 5.00
N GLU A 93 3.51 -4.76 5.82
CA GLU A 93 4.73 -4.96 6.58
C GLU A 93 4.63 -6.12 7.59
N SER A 94 3.50 -6.20 8.30
CA SER A 94 3.37 -7.11 9.45
C SER A 94 3.10 -8.56 9.04
N TYR A 95 2.67 -8.79 7.83
CA TYR A 95 2.33 -10.11 7.31
C TYR A 95 3.16 -10.50 6.09
N ASP A 96 4.26 -9.80 5.87
CA ASP A 96 5.22 -10.07 4.80
C ASP A 96 4.52 -10.31 3.45
N SER A 97 3.73 -9.34 3.04
CA SER A 97 2.91 -9.50 1.85
C SER A 97 2.93 -8.26 0.97
N VAL A 98 2.74 -8.50 -0.30
CA VAL A 98 2.39 -7.49 -1.28
C VAL A 98 1.00 -7.82 -1.78
N TRP A 99 0.18 -6.84 -1.89
CA TRP A 99 -1.19 -6.98 -2.35
C TRP A 99 -1.39 -6.25 -3.66
N THR A 100 -2.27 -6.78 -4.47
CA THR A 100 -2.82 -6.07 -5.63
C THR A 100 -4.33 -6.05 -5.56
N PHE A 101 -4.91 -4.95 -5.99
CA PHE A 101 -6.34 -4.76 -6.14
C PHE A 101 -6.64 -4.38 -7.59
N SER A 102 -7.39 -5.23 -8.28
CA SER A 102 -7.88 -4.93 -9.63
C SER A 102 -9.07 -3.98 -9.55
N THR A 103 -8.93 -2.79 -10.13
CA THR A 103 -10.04 -1.82 -10.15
C THR A 103 -11.17 -2.23 -11.11
N LEU A 104 -10.89 -3.15 -12.03
CA LEU A 104 -11.87 -3.68 -12.97
C LEU A 104 -12.80 -4.71 -12.33
N ASP A 105 -12.22 -5.63 -11.55
CA ASP A 105 -12.95 -6.76 -10.96
C ASP A 105 -13.28 -6.53 -9.48
N GLU A 106 -12.76 -5.47 -8.90
CA GLU A 106 -12.83 -5.12 -7.48
C GLU A 106 -12.34 -6.27 -6.57
N LYS A 107 -11.23 -6.92 -6.97
CA LYS A 107 -10.70 -8.07 -6.27
C LYS A 107 -9.29 -7.84 -5.74
N TYR A 108 -9.09 -8.27 -4.50
CA TYR A 108 -7.79 -8.33 -3.88
C TYR A 108 -7.08 -9.65 -4.15
N THR A 109 -5.79 -9.60 -4.38
CA THR A 109 -4.91 -10.76 -4.44
C THR A 109 -3.72 -10.53 -3.51
N ARG A 110 -3.48 -11.49 -2.62
CA ARG A 110 -2.32 -11.49 -1.73
C ARG A 110 -1.18 -12.27 -2.34
N ILE A 111 -0.01 -11.69 -2.30
CA ILE A 111 1.26 -12.28 -2.76
C ILE A 111 2.18 -12.35 -1.55
N ASN A 112 2.59 -13.56 -1.16
CA ASN A 112 3.53 -13.70 -0.06
C ASN A 112 4.89 -13.13 -0.48
N TYR A 113 5.42 -12.23 0.33
CA TYR A 113 6.75 -11.70 0.16
C TYR A 113 7.78 -12.71 0.69
N PRO A 114 8.91 -12.92 0.02
CA PRO A 114 9.90 -13.88 0.49
C PRO A 114 10.54 -13.38 1.78
N THR A 115 10.19 -14.02 2.87
CA THR A 115 10.76 -13.73 4.18
C THR A 115 12.03 -14.51 4.40
N GLU A 116 13.15 -13.82 4.39
CA GLU A 116 14.36 -14.27 5.02
C GLU A 116 14.56 -13.40 6.25
N ASN A 117 14.34 -13.95 7.43
CA ASN A 117 14.60 -13.32 8.74
C ASN A 117 14.50 -11.77 8.76
N ASP A 118 13.48 -11.23 9.38
CA ASP A 118 13.28 -9.80 9.61
C ASP A 118 13.01 -8.95 8.35
N SER A 119 12.42 -9.51 7.31
CA SER A 119 11.94 -8.73 6.15
C SER A 119 10.81 -7.80 6.53
N LEU A 120 10.89 -6.54 6.11
CA LEU A 120 9.81 -5.54 6.25
C LEU A 120 9.59 -4.85 4.90
N PRO A 121 8.70 -5.38 4.04
CA PRO A 121 8.36 -4.72 2.78
C PRO A 121 7.63 -3.41 3.07
N GLN A 122 8.25 -2.30 2.73
CA GLN A 122 7.69 -0.99 3.02
C GLN A 122 7.28 -0.25 1.77
N LYS A 123 8.18 0.54 1.17
CA LYS A 123 7.86 1.30 -0.03
C LYS A 123 7.85 0.39 -1.25
N LEU A 124 6.88 0.60 -2.14
CA LEU A 124 6.88 -0.03 -3.45
C LEU A 124 6.71 1.00 -4.56
N LEU A 125 7.12 0.62 -5.77
CA LEU A 125 6.94 1.39 -6.98
C LEU A 125 6.69 0.44 -8.14
N VAL A 126 5.75 0.79 -9.00
CA VAL A 126 5.46 0.08 -10.25
C VAL A 126 6.30 0.69 -11.37
N ASP A 127 7.15 -0.12 -12.00
CA ASP A 127 7.96 0.24 -13.16
C ASP A 127 7.67 -0.71 -14.32
N GLY A 128 6.83 -0.28 -15.22
CA GLY A 128 6.37 -1.11 -16.33
C GLY A 128 5.64 -2.37 -15.86
N SER A 129 6.25 -3.54 -16.08
CA SER A 129 5.73 -4.84 -15.63
C SER A 129 6.35 -5.33 -14.33
N LYS A 130 7.17 -4.53 -13.67
CA LYS A 130 7.87 -4.92 -12.44
C LYS A 130 7.39 -4.11 -11.26
N ILE A 131 7.34 -4.77 -10.11
CA ILE A 131 7.11 -4.12 -8.84
C ILE A 131 8.42 -4.10 -8.07
N ILE A 132 8.89 -2.91 -7.75
CA ILE A 132 10.13 -2.71 -6.99
C ILE A 132 9.74 -2.42 -5.55
N ILE A 133 10.29 -3.17 -4.61
CA ILE A 133 9.95 -3.08 -3.19
C ILE A 133 11.23 -2.87 -2.40
N ASN A 134 11.26 -1.90 -1.51
CA ASN A 134 12.32 -1.85 -0.53
C ASN A 134 11.97 -2.73 0.68
N ASP A 135 12.89 -3.60 1.03
CA ASP A 135 12.85 -4.37 2.24
C ASP A 135 13.68 -3.64 3.30
N PHE A 136 12.99 -2.96 4.21
CA PHE A 136 13.62 -2.01 5.13
C PHE A 136 14.68 -2.68 6.01
N THR A 137 14.33 -3.74 6.71
CA THR A 137 15.25 -4.50 7.58
C THR A 137 15.99 -5.61 6.85
N GLY A 138 15.41 -6.11 5.75
CA GLY A 138 16.09 -7.11 4.91
C GLY A 138 17.26 -6.54 4.11
N ASN A 139 17.50 -5.22 4.18
CA ASN A 139 18.66 -4.55 3.58
C ASN A 139 18.81 -4.82 2.06
N LYS A 140 17.70 -4.83 1.35
CA LYS A 140 17.67 -5.14 -0.08
C LYS A 140 16.55 -4.42 -0.81
N LEU A 141 16.68 -4.31 -2.12
CA LEU A 141 15.55 -4.09 -3.02
C LEU A 141 15.13 -5.45 -3.60
N THR A 142 13.84 -5.64 -3.74
CA THR A 142 13.25 -6.82 -4.35
C THR A 142 12.46 -6.43 -5.58
N LEU A 143 12.72 -7.09 -6.69
CA LEU A 143 11.97 -6.94 -7.92
C LEU A 143 11.04 -8.13 -8.08
N LEU A 144 9.76 -7.86 -8.17
CA LEU A 144 8.71 -8.84 -8.41
C LEU A 144 8.19 -8.67 -9.83
N ASP A 145 8.11 -9.76 -10.58
CA ASP A 145 7.39 -9.80 -11.88
C ASP A 145 6.06 -10.55 -11.70
N PRO A 146 4.92 -9.83 -11.65
CA PRO A 146 3.61 -10.43 -11.42
C PRO A 146 3.10 -11.25 -12.59
N ASN A 147 3.71 -11.13 -13.77
CA ASN A 147 3.30 -11.87 -14.98
C ASN A 147 3.91 -13.27 -15.07
N GLN A 148 4.80 -13.61 -14.16
CA GLN A 148 5.35 -14.97 -14.12
C GLN A 148 4.34 -15.92 -13.49
N SER A 149 3.81 -16.82 -14.30
CA SER A 149 2.88 -17.87 -13.85
C SER A 149 3.67 -19.03 -13.23
N GLY A 150 3.36 -19.34 -11.98
CA GLY A 150 3.93 -20.46 -11.22
C GLY A 150 3.53 -20.38 -9.75
N GLU A 151 3.65 -21.49 -9.03
CA GLU A 151 3.39 -21.50 -7.57
C GLU A 151 4.42 -20.70 -6.78
N GLU A 152 5.58 -20.44 -7.38
CA GLU A 152 6.64 -19.61 -6.82
C GLU A 152 6.76 -18.32 -7.64
N ILE A 153 6.48 -17.21 -7.02
CA ILE A 153 6.74 -15.90 -7.60
C ILE A 153 8.25 -15.67 -7.59
N ASN A 154 8.82 -15.49 -8.77
CA ASN A 154 10.23 -15.21 -8.89
C ASN A 154 10.55 -13.78 -8.44
N TYR A 155 11.42 -13.69 -7.45
CA TYR A 155 11.98 -12.43 -6.98
C TYR A 155 13.43 -12.32 -7.38
N LEU A 156 13.81 -11.16 -7.82
CA LEU A 156 15.22 -10.77 -7.89
C LEU A 156 15.53 -9.89 -6.68
N SER A 157 16.43 -10.33 -5.83
CA SER A 157 16.92 -9.54 -4.71
C SER A 157 18.20 -8.80 -5.07
N ILE A 158 18.25 -7.52 -4.80
CA ILE A 158 19.43 -6.67 -4.96
C ILE A 158 19.85 -6.22 -3.56
N PRO A 159 20.88 -6.84 -2.98
CA PRO A 159 21.32 -6.50 -1.63
C PRO A 159 21.95 -5.10 -1.62
N SER A 160 21.81 -4.40 -0.50
CA SER A 160 22.60 -3.21 -0.24
C SER A 160 24.09 -3.54 -0.18
N PRO A 161 24.97 -2.67 -0.69
CA PRO A 161 26.41 -2.89 -0.61
C PRO A 161 26.99 -2.73 0.81
N ILE A 162 26.17 -2.27 1.77
CA ILE A 162 26.59 -2.04 3.15
C ILE A 162 25.87 -3.04 4.05
N ASP A 163 26.63 -3.93 4.68
CA ASP A 163 26.09 -4.90 5.64
C ASP A 163 25.43 -4.21 6.83
N ASN A 164 24.35 -4.81 7.34
CA ASN A 164 23.58 -4.31 8.49
C ASN A 164 23.06 -2.88 8.34
N SER A 165 22.84 -2.43 7.12
CA SER A 165 22.14 -1.18 6.83
C SER A 165 20.64 -1.43 6.69
N VAL A 166 19.87 -0.34 6.60
CA VAL A 166 18.43 -0.39 6.27
C VAL A 166 18.19 0.40 4.99
N THR A 167 17.23 -0.07 4.18
CA THR A 167 16.82 0.65 2.96
C THR A 167 15.56 1.43 3.26
N ALA A 168 15.63 2.77 3.23
CA ALA A 168 14.49 3.62 3.61
C ALA A 168 13.70 4.22 2.44
N GLY A 169 14.29 4.27 1.27
CA GLY A 169 13.63 4.82 0.09
C GLY A 169 14.47 4.66 -1.17
N PHE A 170 13.79 4.70 -2.30
CA PHE A 170 14.40 4.60 -3.62
C PHE A 170 13.58 5.39 -4.64
N ALA A 171 14.16 5.63 -5.79
CA ALA A 171 13.50 6.17 -6.96
C ALA A 171 14.03 5.45 -8.20
N VAL A 172 13.25 5.47 -9.26
CA VAL A 172 13.62 4.97 -10.59
C VAL A 172 13.73 6.16 -11.53
N ASP A 173 14.75 6.18 -12.39
CA ASP A 173 15.01 7.19 -13.40
C ASP A 173 14.44 6.80 -14.78
#